data_21554857be0f98705ea3e54387fcb7f6
#
_entry.id   21554857be0f98705ea3e54387fcb7f6
#
_cell.length_a   1.000
_cell.length_b   1.000
_cell.length_c   1.000
_cell.angle_alpha   90.00
_cell.angle_beta   90.00
_cell.angle_gamma   90.00
#
_symmetry.space_group_name_H-M   'P 1'
#
loop_
_entity.id
_entity.type
_entity.pdbx_description
1 polymer ?
#
loop_
_entity_poly.entity_id
_entity_poly.type
_entity_poly.pdbx_seq_one_letter_code
_entity_poly.pdbx_strand_id
1 'polypeptide(L)'
;MPRYFFDTYDGNRLISDSEGIELQSVEMARIEAQKALPDLARDALPDGNQKTFIVSVRDEAGQVVLRAALTVIVETAPDNRSA
;
A
#
# COMPACT_ATOMS: atom_id res chain seq x y z
N MET A 1 -18.68 14.52 7.58
CA MET A 1 -17.73 14.11 6.54
C MET A 1 -17.78 12.60 6.41
N PRO A 2 -17.61 12.07 5.22
CA PRO A 2 -17.54 10.62 5.05
C PRO A 2 -16.32 10.04 5.74
N ARG A 3 -16.44 8.77 6.12
CA ARG A 3 -15.36 8.04 6.76
C ARG A 3 -14.83 6.99 5.81
N TYR A 4 -13.52 6.93 5.70
CA TYR A 4 -12.84 5.98 4.84
C TYR A 4 -11.95 5.06 5.66
N PHE A 5 -11.86 3.82 5.22
CA PHE A 5 -11.10 2.77 5.92
C PHE A 5 -9.95 2.31 5.02
N PHE A 6 -8.78 2.24 5.58
CA PHE A 6 -7.55 1.97 4.83
C PHE A 6 -7.01 0.60 5.20
N ASP A 7 -7.33 -0.38 4.40
CA ASP A 7 -6.85 -1.74 4.60
C ASP A 7 -5.50 -1.87 3.91
N THR A 8 -4.53 -2.48 4.59
CA THR A 8 -3.18 -2.55 4.07
C THR A 8 -2.76 -4.00 3.86
N TYR A 9 -1.95 -4.22 2.84
CA TYR A 9 -1.42 -5.53 2.50
C TYR A 9 0.06 -5.38 2.17
N ASP A 10 0.90 -6.18 2.82
CA ASP A 10 2.35 -6.08 2.63
C ASP A 10 2.94 -7.29 1.91
N GLY A 11 2.12 -8.06 1.22
CA GLY A 11 2.55 -9.26 0.54
C GLY A 11 2.37 -10.53 1.36
N ASN A 12 2.24 -10.39 2.67
CA ASN A 12 2.08 -11.52 3.58
C ASN A 12 0.83 -11.40 4.45
N ARG A 13 0.53 -10.19 4.89
CA ARG A 13 -0.56 -9.95 5.84
C ARG A 13 -1.48 -8.87 5.33
N LEU A 14 -2.75 -9.12 5.49
CA LEU A 14 -3.78 -8.12 5.28
C LEU A 14 -4.18 -7.59 6.65
N ILE A 15 -4.10 -6.28 6.81
CA ILE A 15 -4.53 -5.62 8.05
C ILE A 15 -5.74 -4.77 7.71
N SER A 16 -6.85 -5.11 8.32
CA SER A 16 -8.10 -4.39 8.09
C SER A 16 -8.20 -3.23 9.06
N ASP A 17 -8.60 -2.08 8.55
CA ASP A 17 -8.77 -0.88 9.35
C ASP A 17 -10.18 -0.91 9.96
N SER A 18 -10.26 -0.84 11.27
CA SER A 18 -11.55 -0.87 11.96
C SER A 18 -12.01 0.50 12.42
N GLU A 19 -11.15 1.52 12.34
CA GLU A 19 -11.49 2.84 12.86
C GLU A 19 -11.80 3.85 11.79
N GLY A 20 -11.01 3.84 10.74
CA GLY A 20 -11.20 4.76 9.64
C GLY A 20 -10.78 6.19 9.96
N ILE A 21 -10.90 7.04 8.97
CA ILE A 21 -10.59 8.46 9.07
C ILE A 21 -11.66 9.23 8.33
N GLU A 22 -12.13 10.32 8.94
CA GLU A 22 -13.06 11.22 8.27
C GLU A 22 -12.31 12.13 7.33
N LEU A 23 -12.69 12.12 6.06
CA LEU A 23 -12.06 12.93 5.03
C LEU A 23 -13.13 13.52 4.13
N GLN A 24 -12.84 14.65 3.51
CA GLN A 24 -13.82 15.37 2.72
C GLN A 24 -14.18 14.67 1.43
N SER A 25 -13.25 13.91 0.85
CA SER A 25 -13.46 13.37 -0.48
C SER A 25 -12.56 12.16 -0.72
N VAL A 26 -12.88 11.42 -1.79
CA VAL A 26 -12.04 10.30 -2.24
C VAL A 26 -10.66 10.81 -2.65
N GLU A 27 -10.58 12.04 -3.17
CA GLU A 27 -9.28 12.60 -3.56
C GLU A 27 -8.37 12.76 -2.34
N MET A 28 -8.92 13.17 -1.23
CA MET A 28 -8.14 13.26 0.01
C MET A 28 -7.71 11.87 0.48
N ALA A 29 -8.59 10.88 0.30
CA ALA A 29 -8.24 9.50 0.63
C ALA A 29 -7.10 8.98 -0.24
N ARG A 30 -7.08 9.38 -1.52
CA ARG A 30 -6.00 9.00 -2.42
C ARG A 30 -4.66 9.53 -1.92
N ILE A 31 -4.64 10.78 -1.48
CA ILE A 31 -3.42 11.39 -0.96
C ILE A 31 -2.93 10.63 0.28
N GLU A 32 -3.85 10.30 1.18
CA GLU A 32 -3.49 9.57 2.40
C GLU A 32 -2.96 8.17 2.07
N ALA A 33 -3.57 7.48 1.11
CA ALA A 33 -3.10 6.17 0.70
C ALA A 33 -1.70 6.24 0.12
N GLN A 34 -1.43 7.25 -0.71
CA GLN A 34 -0.11 7.43 -1.30
C GLN A 34 0.96 7.70 -0.24
N LYS A 35 0.60 8.42 0.82
CA LYS A 35 1.54 8.69 1.90
C LYS A 35 1.85 7.44 2.73
N ALA A 36 0.88 6.55 2.85
CA ALA A 36 1.02 5.37 3.68
C ALA A 36 1.98 4.35 3.05
N LEU A 37 2.03 4.29 1.72
CA LEU A 37 2.80 3.26 1.02
C LEU A 37 4.30 3.29 1.34
N PRO A 38 4.98 4.45 1.30
CA PRO A 38 6.40 4.47 1.65
C PRO A 38 6.66 4.02 3.09
N ASP A 39 5.74 4.32 4.00
CA ASP A 39 5.90 3.91 5.39
C ASP A 39 5.80 2.40 5.53
N LEU A 40 4.88 1.77 4.81
CA LEU A 40 4.78 0.33 4.79
C LEU A 40 6.05 -0.31 4.24
N ALA A 41 6.56 0.23 3.16
CA ALA A 41 7.73 -0.32 2.50
C ALA A 41 8.98 -0.15 3.34
N ARG A 42 9.07 0.94 4.10
CA ARG A 42 10.25 1.21 4.93
C ARG A 42 10.49 0.11 5.95
N ASP A 43 9.42 -0.38 6.55
CA ASP A 43 9.51 -1.33 7.64
C ASP A 43 9.47 -2.79 7.18
N ALA A 44 9.18 -3.02 5.91
CA ALA A 44 8.93 -4.37 5.41
C ALA A 44 9.60 -4.59 4.06
N LEU A 45 10.91 -4.37 4.01
CA LEU A 45 11.67 -4.59 2.78
C LEU A 45 11.60 -6.06 2.40
N PRO A 46 11.65 -6.36 1.09
CA PRO A 46 11.47 -7.72 0.62
C PRO A 46 12.60 -8.64 1.03
N ASP A 47 12.25 -9.87 1.33
CA ASP A 47 13.22 -10.94 1.55
C ASP A 47 13.69 -11.54 0.23
N GLY A 48 13.00 -11.24 -0.84
CA GLY A 48 13.32 -11.73 -2.17
C GLY A 48 13.49 -10.60 -3.13
N ASN A 49 13.17 -10.86 -4.38
CA ASN A 49 13.39 -9.90 -5.45
C ASN A 49 12.24 -8.95 -5.67
N GLN A 50 11.10 -9.22 -5.07
CA GLN A 50 9.92 -8.42 -5.35
C GLN A 50 8.95 -8.46 -4.18
N LYS A 51 8.37 -7.31 -3.89
CA LYS A 51 7.31 -7.22 -2.89
C LYS A 51 6.36 -6.10 -3.27
N THR A 52 5.07 -6.37 -3.13
CA THR A 52 4.04 -5.39 -3.45
C THR A 52 3.31 -5.00 -2.18
N PHE A 53 3.14 -3.71 -1.99
CA PHE A 53 2.37 -3.13 -0.89
C PHE A 53 1.13 -2.51 -1.47
N ILE A 54 -0.01 -2.75 -0.84
CA ILE A 54 -1.30 -2.26 -1.34
C ILE A 54 -2.03 -1.58 -0.20
N VAL A 55 -2.61 -0.42 -0.51
CA VAL A 55 -3.58 0.23 0.36
C VAL A 55 -4.90 0.22 -0.37
N SER A 56 -5.90 -0.39 0.22
CA SER A 56 -7.24 -0.48 -0.34
C SER A 56 -8.16 0.36 0.53
N VAL A 57 -8.82 1.34 -0.07
CA VAL A 57 -9.68 2.26 0.66
C VAL A 57 -11.13 1.89 0.41
N ARG A 58 -11.88 1.69 1.49
CA ARG A 58 -13.32 1.42 1.37
C ARG A 58 -14.11 2.52 2.06
N ASP A 59 -15.34 2.69 1.61
CA ASP A 59 -16.24 3.65 2.23
C ASP A 59 -17.02 3.00 3.37
N GLU A 60 -17.96 3.74 3.94
CA GLU A 60 -18.76 3.25 5.06
C GLU A 60 -19.71 2.13 4.68
N ALA A 61 -20.01 2.01 3.40
CA ALA A 61 -20.83 0.91 2.91
C ALA A 61 -20.01 -0.37 2.65
N GLY A 62 -18.70 -0.28 2.86
CA GLY A 62 -17.82 -1.43 2.65
C GLY A 62 -17.33 -1.57 1.21
N GLN A 63 -17.61 -0.60 0.36
CA GLN A 63 -17.20 -0.67 -1.03
C GLN A 63 -15.80 -0.10 -1.20
N VAL A 64 -14.97 -0.80 -1.96
CA VAL A 64 -13.65 -0.28 -2.30
C VAL A 64 -13.81 0.85 -3.29
N VAL A 65 -13.32 2.03 -2.92
CA VAL A 65 -13.40 3.22 -3.76
C VAL A 65 -12.07 3.57 -4.40
N LEU A 66 -10.98 2.97 -3.91
CA LEU A 66 -9.63 3.34 -4.36
C LEU A 66 -8.65 2.26 -3.94
N ARG A 67 -7.69 1.99 -4.79
CA ARG A 67 -6.52 1.18 -4.42
C ARG A 67 -5.27 1.87 -4.91
N ALA A 68 -4.24 1.83 -4.08
CA ALA A 68 -2.92 2.30 -4.46
C ALA A 68 -1.92 1.21 -4.14
N ALA A 69 -0.89 1.07 -4.96
CA ALA A 69 0.09 0.03 -4.77
C ALA A 69 1.49 0.56 -5.04
N LEU A 70 2.45 -0.01 -4.32
CA LEU A 70 3.86 0.25 -4.52
C LEU A 70 4.57 -1.10 -4.60
N THR A 71 5.33 -1.31 -5.67
CA THR A 71 6.08 -2.54 -5.84
C THR A 71 7.57 -2.23 -5.76
N VAL A 72 8.27 -2.97 -4.93
CA VAL A 72 9.72 -2.91 -4.82
C VAL A 72 10.27 -4.12 -5.57
N ILE A 73 11.14 -3.86 -6.54
CA ILE A 73 11.79 -4.91 -7.32
C ILE A 73 13.30 -4.73 -7.18
N VAL A 74 13.98 -5.81 -6.82
CA VAL A 74 15.42 -5.80 -6.73
C VAL A 74 15.97 -6.76 -7.77
N GLU A 75 16.78 -6.25 -8.66
CA GLU A 75 17.42 -7.05 -9.69
C GLU A 75 18.92 -6.95 -9.51
N THR A 76 19.55 -8.11 -9.35
CA THR A 76 21.00 -8.16 -9.24
C THR A 76 21.55 -8.41 -10.61
N ALA A 77 22.52 -7.62 -11.02
CA ALA A 77 23.16 -7.82 -12.31
C ALA A 77 23.81 -9.20 -12.34
N PRO A 78 23.78 -9.88 -13.49
CA PRO A 78 24.45 -11.17 -13.59
C PRO A 78 25.92 -11.03 -13.24
N ASP A 79 26.48 -12.09 -12.64
CA ASP A 79 27.87 -12.08 -12.27
C ASP A 79 28.74 -12.42 -13.48
N ASN A 80 28.81 -11.49 -14.41
CA ASN A 80 29.56 -11.67 -15.64
C ASN A 80 30.50 -10.50 -15.89
N ARG A 81 30.97 -9.93 -14.81
CA ARG A 81 31.82 -8.76 -14.89
C ARG A 81 33.14 -9.05 -15.62
N SER A 82 33.47 -10.28 -15.64
CA SER A 82 34.67 -10.70 -16.35
C SER A 82 34.49 -10.72 -17.85
N ALA A 83 33.25 -10.64 -18.27
CA ALA A 83 32.97 -10.66 -19.71
C ALA A 83 33.30 -9.34 -20.36
#